data_c2de7aff510883e509da65cf0320efc0
#
_entry.id   c2de7aff510883e509da65cf0320efc0
#
_cell.length_a   1.000
_cell.length_b   1.000
_cell.length_c   1.000
_cell.angle_alpha   90.00
_cell.angle_beta   90.00
_cell.angle_gamma   90.00
#
_symmetry.space_group_name_H-M   'P 1'
#
loop_
_entity.id
_entity.type
_entity.pdbx_description
1 polymer ?
#
loop_
_entity_poly.entity_id
_entity_poly.type
_entity_poly.pdbx_seq_one_letter_code
_entity_poly.pdbx_strand_id
1 'polypeptide(L)'
;MSLSDKQTEFINRNFDRTLDVAEGTPRSGKTTACILRFYDFLNTSKDSNFLVVGASQQQAFRLVMDGDGNGLMHLFGKQARIKHDDHGDHLEALSYTGLKKIYYKGGAKADSDKAIRGLSLGGVYFCEIDILHMNMIQECFRRTYAADIRWHLADLNPPAPMHPVITEVFDVQDTRWTHWTVDDNPIITPERKEELRRTLERNPYLYKRDWLGERCIPQGVIYSMFDHKKHILPRLPDDAKPIEMYFSGDGGLTDATSVSCNLICRTKKGLALYRVAGWYYDGGNKAMSVQARELAGTFAPYCRNKFGMREDAWYIDPACKALRKELELYGIDALNADNNAHDIRGSTKGIKVGIE
;
A
#
# COMPACT_ATOMS: atom_id res chain seq x y z
N MET A 1 -24.46 15.14 19.27
CA MET A 1 -23.79 13.88 18.86
C MET A 1 -23.26 13.24 20.14
N SER A 2 -23.62 12.00 20.44
CA SER A 2 -23.03 11.28 21.58
C SER A 2 -21.71 10.69 21.13
N LEU A 3 -20.62 11.01 21.82
CA LEU A 3 -19.29 10.44 21.60
C LEU A 3 -19.05 9.34 22.63
N SER A 4 -18.31 8.30 22.24
CA SER A 4 -17.81 7.31 23.20
C SER A 4 -16.63 7.86 24.00
N ASP A 5 -16.30 7.23 25.13
CA ASP A 5 -15.13 7.62 25.94
C ASP A 5 -13.85 7.57 25.12
N LYS A 6 -13.70 6.55 24.29
CA LYS A 6 -12.55 6.39 23.38
C LYS A 6 -12.47 7.50 22.34
N GLN A 7 -13.60 7.91 21.75
CA GLN A 7 -13.63 9.05 20.83
C GLN A 7 -13.22 10.33 21.56
N THR A 8 -13.75 10.54 22.74
CA THR A 8 -13.43 11.72 23.59
C THR A 8 -11.95 11.74 23.96
N GLU A 9 -11.40 10.61 24.41
CA GLU A 9 -9.97 10.48 24.70
C GLU A 9 -9.11 10.77 23.45
N PHE A 10 -9.45 10.18 22.32
CA PHE A 10 -8.71 10.38 21.07
C PHE A 10 -8.70 11.84 20.62
N ILE A 11 -9.84 12.52 20.69
CA ILE A 11 -9.97 13.93 20.29
C ILE A 11 -9.13 14.84 21.19
N ASN A 12 -9.10 14.60 22.48
CA ASN A 12 -8.46 15.47 23.48
C ASN A 12 -6.97 15.18 23.71
N ARG A 13 -6.34 14.29 22.95
CA ARG A 13 -4.89 14.01 23.07
C ARG A 13 -4.05 15.20 22.63
N ASN A 14 -2.88 15.37 23.24
CA ASN A 14 -1.90 16.37 22.83
C ASN A 14 -1.39 16.10 21.41
N PHE A 15 -0.95 17.14 20.71
CA PHE A 15 -0.31 17.09 19.39
C PHE A 15 1.22 16.95 19.53
N ASP A 16 1.66 15.93 20.26
CA ASP A 16 3.03 15.69 20.71
C ASP A 16 3.76 14.58 19.90
N ARG A 17 3.10 14.05 18.88
CA ARG A 17 3.65 13.06 17.95
C ARG A 17 3.66 13.61 16.53
N THR A 18 4.50 13.05 15.67
CA THR A 18 4.50 13.47 14.26
C THR A 18 3.26 13.00 13.51
N LEU A 19 2.74 11.82 13.87
CA LEU A 19 1.60 11.20 13.18
C LEU A 19 0.68 10.49 14.18
N ASP A 20 -0.59 10.85 14.18
CA ASP A 20 -1.66 10.07 14.82
C ASP A 20 -2.37 9.21 13.78
N VAL A 21 -2.54 7.94 14.08
CA VAL A 21 -3.20 6.96 13.20
C VAL A 21 -4.43 6.37 13.87
N ALA A 22 -5.56 6.48 13.19
CA ALA A 22 -6.80 5.79 13.52
C ALA A 22 -7.02 4.62 12.54
N GLU A 23 -6.62 3.42 12.93
CA GLU A 23 -6.82 2.21 12.13
C GLU A 23 -7.91 1.34 12.73
N GLY A 24 -8.80 0.83 11.89
CA GLY A 24 -9.82 -0.09 12.38
C GLY A 24 -10.96 -0.35 11.41
N THR A 25 -11.97 -1.03 11.92
CA THR A 25 -13.07 -1.55 11.11
C THR A 25 -13.88 -0.44 10.43
N PRO A 26 -14.51 -0.71 9.28
CA PRO A 26 -15.57 0.16 8.77
C PRO A 26 -16.64 0.40 9.84
N ARG A 27 -17.24 1.58 9.83
CA ARG A 27 -18.32 1.96 10.78
C ARG A 27 -17.91 2.02 12.26
N SER A 28 -16.63 2.01 12.60
CA SER A 28 -16.15 2.18 13.98
C SER A 28 -16.31 3.61 14.55
N GLY A 29 -16.64 4.59 13.70
CA GLY A 29 -16.74 6.00 14.13
C GLY A 29 -15.40 6.75 14.13
N LYS A 30 -14.33 6.13 13.63
CA LYS A 30 -12.97 6.72 13.55
C LYS A 30 -12.91 8.00 12.75
N THR A 31 -13.54 8.04 11.55
CA THR A 31 -13.51 9.23 10.68
C THR A 31 -14.15 10.45 11.35
N THR A 32 -15.27 10.25 12.07
CA THR A 32 -15.89 11.32 12.86
C THR A 32 -14.94 11.83 13.94
N ALA A 33 -14.28 10.93 14.68
CA ALA A 33 -13.30 11.32 15.70
C ALA A 33 -12.09 12.04 15.08
N CYS A 34 -11.62 11.60 13.91
CA CYS A 34 -10.55 12.25 13.17
C CYS A 34 -10.91 13.66 12.69
N ILE A 35 -12.12 13.88 12.18
CA ILE A 35 -12.58 15.21 11.77
C ILE A 35 -12.61 16.16 12.99
N LEU A 36 -13.13 15.73 14.12
CA LEU A 36 -13.17 16.52 15.34
C LEU A 36 -11.77 16.82 15.89
N ARG A 37 -10.87 15.83 15.86
CA ARG A 37 -9.47 16.01 16.26
C ARG A 37 -8.73 16.96 15.32
N PHE A 38 -8.96 16.86 14.01
CA PHE A 38 -8.36 17.78 13.04
C PHE A 38 -8.92 19.20 13.18
N TYR A 39 -10.21 19.33 13.47
CA TYR A 39 -10.83 20.62 13.80
C TYR A 39 -10.19 21.26 15.03
N ASP A 40 -9.92 20.49 16.09
CA ASP A 40 -9.21 20.98 17.29
C ASP A 40 -7.79 21.42 16.94
N PHE A 41 -7.07 20.66 16.12
CA PHE A 41 -5.75 21.06 15.64
C PHE A 41 -5.75 22.37 14.85
N LEU A 42 -6.73 22.56 13.97
CA LEU A 42 -6.91 23.81 13.22
C LEU A 42 -7.13 25.02 14.13
N ASN A 43 -7.73 24.81 15.29
CA ASN A 43 -7.96 25.86 16.29
C ASN A 43 -6.75 26.09 17.22
N THR A 44 -5.80 25.15 17.26
CA THR A 44 -4.60 25.21 18.12
C THR A 44 -3.39 25.75 17.38
N SER A 45 -3.11 25.26 16.16
CA SER A 45 -1.95 25.66 15.36
C SER A 45 -2.02 27.11 14.91
N LYS A 46 -0.88 27.80 14.86
CA LYS A 46 -0.75 29.17 14.34
C LYS A 46 -0.61 29.23 12.83
N ASP A 47 -0.30 28.12 12.16
CA ASP A 47 -0.19 28.04 10.72
C ASP A 47 -1.50 28.39 10.01
N SER A 48 -1.39 28.85 8.76
CA SER A 48 -2.56 29.29 7.99
C SER A 48 -3.02 28.27 6.95
N ASN A 49 -2.12 27.43 6.43
CA ASN A 49 -2.44 26.50 5.35
C ASN A 49 -2.40 25.05 5.86
N PHE A 50 -3.42 24.30 5.51
CA PHE A 50 -3.57 22.88 5.86
C PHE A 50 -4.05 22.09 4.66
N LEU A 51 -3.94 20.77 4.72
CA LEU A 51 -4.31 19.91 3.63
C LEU A 51 -5.11 18.70 4.12
N VAL A 52 -6.13 18.34 3.37
CA VAL A 52 -6.82 17.04 3.46
C VAL A 52 -6.56 16.30 2.16
N VAL A 53 -6.08 15.06 2.26
CA VAL A 53 -5.79 14.20 1.11
C VAL A 53 -6.70 12.98 1.15
N GLY A 54 -7.45 12.74 0.08
CA GLY A 54 -8.18 11.50 -0.16
C GLY A 54 -7.75 10.86 -1.49
N ALA A 55 -8.31 9.74 -1.90
CA ALA A 55 -7.99 9.14 -3.20
C ALA A 55 -8.28 10.09 -4.36
N SER A 56 -9.35 10.86 -4.25
CA SER A 56 -9.69 11.95 -5.16
C SER A 56 -10.05 13.22 -4.39
N GLN A 57 -9.99 14.37 -5.06
CA GLN A 57 -10.43 15.63 -4.49
C GLN A 57 -11.90 15.58 -4.03
N GLN A 58 -12.76 14.94 -4.82
CA GLN A 58 -14.16 14.76 -4.50
C GLN A 58 -14.35 13.88 -3.25
N GLN A 59 -13.54 12.83 -3.07
CA GLN A 59 -13.60 11.99 -1.87
C GLN A 59 -13.16 12.77 -0.64
N ALA A 60 -12.03 13.48 -0.72
CA ALA A 60 -11.54 14.33 0.39
C ALA A 60 -12.61 15.38 0.80
N PHE A 61 -13.26 16.01 -0.17
CA PHE A 61 -14.35 16.94 0.09
C PHE A 61 -15.52 16.24 0.78
N ARG A 62 -16.06 15.16 0.20
CA ARG A 62 -17.24 14.47 0.72
C ARG A 62 -17.02 13.91 2.12
N LEU A 63 -15.86 13.29 2.38
CA LEU A 63 -15.61 12.62 3.65
C LEU A 63 -15.24 13.58 4.78
N VAL A 64 -14.49 14.65 4.49
CA VAL A 64 -13.92 15.50 5.55
C VAL A 64 -14.48 16.92 5.53
N MET A 65 -14.65 17.55 4.36
CA MET A 65 -15.19 18.92 4.30
C MET A 65 -16.69 18.92 4.59
N ASP A 66 -17.45 18.09 3.92
CA ASP A 66 -18.90 17.94 4.12
C ASP A 66 -19.23 16.95 5.25
N GLY A 67 -18.64 15.74 5.23
CA GLY A 67 -18.76 14.74 6.28
C GLY A 67 -20.22 14.33 6.55
N ASP A 68 -21.06 14.23 5.50
CA ASP A 68 -22.50 13.98 5.62
C ASP A 68 -23.17 14.93 6.65
N GLY A 69 -22.85 16.23 6.57
CA GLY A 69 -23.37 17.25 7.46
C GLY A 69 -22.64 17.40 8.81
N ASN A 70 -21.52 16.70 9.01
CA ASN A 70 -20.70 16.77 10.24
C ASN A 70 -19.23 17.09 9.96
N GLY A 71 -18.88 17.45 8.72
CA GLY A 71 -17.52 17.79 8.32
C GLY A 71 -17.08 19.18 8.76
N LEU A 72 -15.86 19.56 8.37
CA LEU A 72 -15.24 20.82 8.77
C LEU A 72 -16.08 22.05 8.41
N MET A 73 -16.77 22.04 7.27
CA MET A 73 -17.67 23.14 6.87
C MET A 73 -18.76 23.39 7.91
N HIS A 74 -19.33 22.31 8.43
CA HIS A 74 -20.43 22.39 9.41
C HIS A 74 -19.92 22.72 10.80
N LEU A 75 -18.72 22.25 11.16
CA LEU A 75 -18.08 22.59 12.45
C LEU A 75 -17.71 24.06 12.55
N PHE A 76 -17.18 24.66 11.48
CA PHE A 76 -16.91 26.10 11.41
C PHE A 76 -18.18 26.93 11.13
N GLY A 77 -19.22 26.32 10.57
CA GLY A 77 -20.51 26.92 10.27
C GLY A 77 -20.41 28.21 9.44
N LYS A 78 -20.99 29.30 9.91
CA LYS A 78 -21.01 30.60 9.20
C LYS A 78 -19.61 31.21 9.00
N GLN A 79 -18.60 30.72 9.70
CA GLN A 79 -17.21 31.20 9.62
C GLN A 79 -16.41 30.49 8.51
N ALA A 80 -17.04 29.56 7.77
CA ALA A 80 -16.40 28.81 6.71
C ALA A 80 -17.02 29.07 5.33
N ARG A 81 -16.18 29.15 4.31
CA ARG A 81 -16.58 29.30 2.89
C ARG A 81 -15.63 28.55 1.98
N ILE A 82 -16.16 27.92 0.94
CA ILE A 82 -15.35 27.38 -0.14
C ILE A 82 -14.84 28.51 -1.01
N LYS A 83 -13.54 28.54 -1.24
CA LYS A 83 -12.86 29.50 -2.11
C LYS A 83 -11.89 28.78 -3.06
N HIS A 84 -11.39 29.51 -4.02
CA HIS A 84 -10.40 29.06 -5.00
C HIS A 84 -9.26 30.07 -5.07
N ASP A 85 -8.01 29.60 -5.14
CA ASP A 85 -6.82 30.41 -5.42
C ASP A 85 -5.86 29.65 -6.35
N ASP A 86 -4.64 30.17 -6.55
CA ASP A 86 -3.63 29.55 -7.45
C ASP A 86 -3.26 28.11 -7.07
N HIS A 87 -3.48 27.70 -5.80
CA HIS A 87 -3.28 26.35 -5.31
C HIS A 87 -4.56 25.49 -5.41
N GLY A 88 -5.68 26.08 -5.84
CA GLY A 88 -6.97 25.44 -6.10
C GLY A 88 -8.00 25.62 -4.99
N ASP A 89 -8.98 24.72 -4.97
CA ASP A 89 -10.11 24.79 -4.03
C ASP A 89 -9.66 24.53 -2.62
N HIS A 90 -10.20 25.32 -1.68
CA HIS A 90 -9.97 25.20 -0.25
C HIS A 90 -11.18 25.68 0.56
N LEU A 91 -11.29 25.17 1.78
CA LEU A 91 -12.15 25.74 2.79
C LEU A 91 -11.40 26.88 3.49
N GLU A 92 -11.89 28.10 3.37
CA GLU A 92 -11.44 29.22 4.19
C GLU A 92 -12.31 29.30 5.44
N ALA A 93 -11.69 29.24 6.61
CA ALA A 93 -12.40 29.25 7.88
C ALA A 93 -11.69 30.12 8.92
N LEU A 94 -12.47 30.84 9.74
CA LEU A 94 -11.93 31.60 10.86
C LEU A 94 -11.87 30.72 12.11
N SER A 95 -10.65 30.45 12.59
CA SER A 95 -10.37 29.69 13.81
C SER A 95 -10.00 30.63 14.99
N TYR A 96 -9.79 30.08 16.18
CA TYR A 96 -9.31 30.83 17.36
C TYR A 96 -7.91 31.43 17.16
N THR A 97 -7.08 30.84 16.29
CA THR A 97 -5.71 31.26 16.02
C THR A 97 -5.56 32.01 14.70
N GLY A 98 -6.67 32.40 14.05
CA GLY A 98 -6.68 33.19 12.83
C GLY A 98 -7.33 32.47 11.64
N LEU A 99 -7.17 33.08 10.46
CA LEU A 99 -7.75 32.57 9.22
C LEU A 99 -7.00 31.34 8.74
N LYS A 100 -7.74 30.26 8.41
CA LYS A 100 -7.23 28.99 7.91
C LYS A 100 -7.68 28.73 6.47
N LYS A 101 -6.75 28.24 5.66
CA LYS A 101 -7.03 27.67 4.34
C LYS A 101 -6.80 26.17 4.41
N ILE A 102 -7.82 25.39 4.27
CA ILE A 102 -7.76 23.93 4.29
C ILE A 102 -7.98 23.43 2.86
N TYR A 103 -6.89 23.15 2.14
CA TYR A 103 -6.94 22.56 0.81
C TYR A 103 -7.42 21.13 0.87
N TYR A 104 -8.08 20.65 -0.20
CA TYR A 104 -8.47 19.23 -0.32
C TYR A 104 -8.07 18.72 -1.70
N LYS A 105 -7.29 17.65 -1.74
CA LYS A 105 -6.65 17.15 -2.96
C LYS A 105 -6.81 15.64 -3.09
N GLY A 106 -6.72 15.15 -4.33
CA GLY A 106 -6.58 13.72 -4.62
C GLY A 106 -5.13 13.26 -4.54
N GLY A 107 -4.87 12.12 -3.94
CA GLY A 107 -3.53 11.60 -3.70
C GLY A 107 -3.25 10.19 -4.26
N ALA A 108 -4.19 9.55 -4.98
CA ALA A 108 -4.01 8.16 -5.42
C ALA A 108 -3.11 7.97 -6.66
N LYS A 109 -2.86 9.03 -7.45
CA LYS A 109 -2.03 8.93 -8.66
C LYS A 109 -0.57 9.22 -8.37
N ALA A 110 0.34 8.62 -9.14
CA ALA A 110 1.79 8.75 -8.99
C ALA A 110 2.29 10.20 -9.09
N ASP A 111 1.59 11.06 -9.81
CA ASP A 111 1.94 12.47 -10.02
C ASP A 111 1.11 13.46 -9.19
N SER A 112 0.29 12.97 -8.26
CA SER A 112 -0.57 13.81 -7.41
C SER A 112 0.22 14.78 -6.52
N ASP A 113 1.45 14.44 -6.15
CA ASP A 113 2.37 15.26 -5.37
C ASP A 113 2.65 16.63 -6.03
N LYS A 114 2.57 16.71 -7.37
CA LYS A 114 2.79 17.97 -8.10
C LYS A 114 1.80 19.06 -7.70
N ALA A 115 0.57 18.69 -7.32
CA ALA A 115 -0.50 19.62 -6.96
C ALA A 115 -0.26 20.37 -5.63
N ILE A 116 0.69 19.92 -4.81
CA ILE A 116 1.01 20.53 -3.51
C ILE A 116 2.42 21.11 -3.44
N ARG A 117 3.20 20.99 -4.53
CA ARG A 117 4.54 21.57 -4.59
C ARG A 117 4.46 23.09 -4.48
N GLY A 118 5.32 23.69 -3.63
CA GLY A 118 5.32 25.11 -3.34
C GLY A 118 4.43 25.54 -2.18
N LEU A 119 3.54 24.68 -1.67
CA LEU A 119 2.79 24.95 -0.44
C LEU A 119 3.66 24.73 0.79
N SER A 120 3.53 25.63 1.77
CA SER A 120 3.98 25.39 3.15
C SER A 120 2.73 25.09 4.00
N LEU A 121 2.73 23.95 4.67
CA LEU A 121 1.56 23.42 5.38
C LEU A 121 1.84 23.31 6.88
N GLY A 122 0.86 23.65 7.70
CA GLY A 122 0.88 23.45 9.15
C GLY A 122 0.57 22.01 9.56
N GLY A 123 -0.12 21.24 8.70
CA GLY A 123 -0.46 19.86 8.99
C GLY A 123 -1.31 19.24 7.87
N VAL A 124 -1.42 17.92 7.90
CA VAL A 124 -2.15 17.15 6.88
C VAL A 124 -3.04 16.10 7.54
N TYR A 125 -4.26 15.98 7.04
CA TYR A 125 -5.12 14.83 7.30
C TYR A 125 -5.18 13.92 6.07
N PHE A 126 -4.67 12.71 6.21
CA PHE A 126 -4.72 11.65 5.22
C PHE A 126 -5.96 10.78 5.44
N CYS A 127 -6.95 10.93 4.58
CA CYS A 127 -8.18 10.14 4.61
C CYS A 127 -7.98 8.86 3.80
N GLU A 128 -8.13 7.69 4.44
CA GLU A 128 -7.85 6.38 3.86
C GLU A 128 -6.42 6.33 3.27
N ILE A 129 -5.41 6.55 4.12
CA ILE A 129 -3.99 6.70 3.72
C ILE A 129 -3.44 5.51 2.95
N ASP A 130 -3.98 4.30 3.16
CA ASP A 130 -3.58 3.05 2.50
C ASP A 130 -3.85 3.03 0.98
N ILE A 131 -4.77 3.87 0.49
CA ILE A 131 -5.06 3.98 -0.94
C ILE A 131 -4.36 5.15 -1.62
N LEU A 132 -3.56 5.92 -0.90
CA LEU A 132 -2.82 7.05 -1.44
C LEU A 132 -1.47 6.61 -2.02
N HIS A 133 -1.00 7.32 -3.04
CA HIS A 133 0.31 7.07 -3.62
C HIS A 133 1.42 7.57 -2.69
N MET A 134 2.49 6.80 -2.55
CA MET A 134 3.60 7.10 -1.64
C MET A 134 4.26 8.45 -1.92
N ASN A 135 4.39 8.86 -3.20
CA ASN A 135 4.93 10.18 -3.56
C ASN A 135 4.13 11.32 -2.90
N MET A 136 2.79 11.21 -2.91
CA MET A 136 1.93 12.21 -2.29
C MET A 136 2.12 12.25 -0.77
N ILE A 137 2.17 11.08 -0.12
CA ILE A 137 2.37 10.98 1.33
C ILE A 137 3.72 11.60 1.73
N GLN A 138 4.80 11.21 1.05
CA GLN A 138 6.14 11.74 1.32
C GLN A 138 6.23 13.25 1.07
N GLU A 139 5.61 13.76 0.02
CA GLU A 139 5.61 15.20 -0.26
C GLU A 139 4.84 15.97 0.82
N CYS A 140 3.72 15.46 1.32
CA CYS A 140 2.99 16.06 2.45
C CYS A 140 3.88 16.22 3.69
N PHE A 141 4.65 15.20 4.06
CA PHE A 141 5.60 15.29 5.17
C PHE A 141 6.69 16.35 4.94
N ARG A 142 7.16 16.51 3.67
CA ARG A 142 8.15 17.55 3.33
C ARG A 142 7.56 18.96 3.45
N ARG A 143 6.28 19.15 3.12
CA ARG A 143 5.61 20.46 3.15
C ARG A 143 5.33 20.97 4.56
N THR A 144 5.49 20.15 5.58
CA THR A 144 5.22 20.49 6.98
C THR A 144 6.49 20.65 7.83
N TYR A 145 7.70 20.68 7.25
CA TYR A 145 8.93 20.81 8.06
C TYR A 145 9.05 22.18 8.76
N ALA A 146 8.42 23.21 8.26
CA ALA A 146 8.43 24.55 8.87
C ALA A 146 7.18 24.84 9.72
N ALA A 147 6.33 23.86 9.98
CA ALA A 147 5.11 24.02 10.76
C ALA A 147 5.39 24.37 12.24
N ASP A 148 4.55 25.23 12.83
CA ASP A 148 4.58 25.58 14.26
C ASP A 148 4.43 24.33 15.14
N ILE A 149 3.44 23.50 14.84
CA ILE A 149 3.26 22.17 15.43
C ILE A 149 3.27 21.15 14.27
N ARG A 150 4.35 20.39 14.16
CA ARG A 150 4.47 19.40 13.10
C ARG A 150 3.68 18.15 13.42
N TRP A 151 2.41 18.15 13.07
CA TRP A 151 1.49 17.05 13.36
C TRP A 151 0.65 16.68 12.13
N HIS A 152 0.37 15.40 11.99
CA HIS A 152 -0.43 14.82 10.93
C HIS A 152 -1.43 13.83 11.50
N LEU A 153 -2.51 13.62 10.76
CA LEU A 153 -3.54 12.65 11.09
C LEU A 153 -3.76 11.71 9.91
N ALA A 154 -3.94 10.43 10.19
CA ALA A 154 -4.31 9.44 9.19
C ALA A 154 -5.44 8.55 9.70
N ASP A 155 -6.40 8.24 8.84
CA ASP A 155 -7.32 7.13 9.07
C ASP A 155 -7.19 6.08 7.97
N LEU A 156 -7.51 4.82 8.30
CA LEU A 156 -7.54 3.72 7.35
C LEU A 156 -8.34 2.53 7.89
N ASN A 157 -8.77 1.67 6.98
CA ASN A 157 -9.17 0.32 7.33
C ASN A 157 -7.94 -0.59 7.35
N PRO A 158 -7.96 -1.74 8.09
CA PRO A 158 -6.78 -2.59 8.20
C PRO A 158 -6.29 -3.05 6.83
N PRO A 159 -5.09 -2.67 6.40
CA PRO A 159 -4.49 -3.11 5.14
C PRO A 159 -3.84 -4.50 5.31
N ALA A 160 -3.19 -5.01 4.26
CA ALA A 160 -2.32 -6.17 4.41
C ALA A 160 -1.15 -5.86 5.37
N PRO A 161 -0.65 -6.84 6.15
CA PRO A 161 0.38 -6.62 7.18
C PRO A 161 1.67 -5.96 6.68
N MET A 162 2.05 -6.20 5.42
CA MET A 162 3.26 -5.64 4.78
C MET A 162 2.94 -4.51 3.79
N HIS A 163 1.82 -3.84 3.98
CA HIS A 163 1.48 -2.71 3.12
C HIS A 163 2.53 -1.60 3.25
N PRO A 164 2.97 -0.93 2.14
CA PRO A 164 4.01 0.10 2.19
C PRO A 164 3.73 1.22 3.20
N VAL A 165 2.48 1.61 3.40
CA VAL A 165 2.11 2.62 4.40
C VAL A 165 2.53 2.21 5.82
N ILE A 166 2.56 0.92 6.13
CA ILE A 166 3.01 0.42 7.44
C ILE A 166 4.53 0.54 7.53
N THR A 167 5.23 -0.10 6.59
CA THR A 167 6.69 -0.27 6.64
C THR A 167 7.48 0.99 6.30
N GLU A 168 6.94 1.86 5.46
CA GLU A 168 7.64 3.05 4.97
C GLU A 168 7.14 4.37 5.58
N VAL A 169 5.97 4.35 6.25
CA VAL A 169 5.41 5.55 6.90
C VAL A 169 5.27 5.33 8.40
N PHE A 170 4.43 4.38 8.84
CA PHE A 170 4.10 4.26 10.26
C PHE A 170 5.25 3.75 11.11
N ASP A 171 6.08 2.83 10.60
CA ASP A 171 7.25 2.31 11.30
C ASP A 171 8.43 3.29 11.30
N VAL A 172 8.39 4.32 10.42
CA VAL A 172 9.49 5.29 10.25
C VAL A 172 9.21 6.62 10.98
N GLN A 173 7.94 7.04 11.03
CA GLN A 173 7.56 8.28 11.72
C GLN A 173 7.39 8.05 13.24
N ASP A 174 7.46 9.11 14.02
CA ASP A 174 7.02 9.08 15.42
C ASP A 174 5.49 8.99 15.46
N THR A 175 4.97 7.75 15.43
CA THR A 175 3.58 7.42 15.21
C THR A 175 2.89 7.00 16.50
N ARG A 176 1.74 7.60 16.80
CA ARG A 176 0.82 7.13 17.83
C ARG A 176 -0.37 6.44 17.18
N TRP A 177 -0.55 5.18 17.51
CA TRP A 177 -1.55 4.29 16.92
C TRP A 177 -2.78 4.14 17.80
N THR A 178 -3.95 4.13 17.18
CA THR A 178 -5.21 3.84 17.86
C THR A 178 -6.00 2.84 17.04
N HIS A 179 -6.29 1.71 17.64
CA HIS A 179 -7.12 0.65 17.06
C HIS A 179 -8.60 0.94 17.27
N TRP A 180 -9.43 0.73 16.25
CA TRP A 180 -10.87 1.01 16.27
C TRP A 180 -11.67 -0.19 15.80
N THR A 181 -12.78 -0.48 16.50
CA THR A 181 -13.74 -1.52 16.12
C THR A 181 -15.16 -0.97 16.07
N VAL A 182 -16.09 -1.74 15.51
CA VAL A 182 -17.52 -1.38 15.49
C VAL A 182 -18.05 -1.14 16.91
N ASP A 183 -17.48 -1.80 17.92
CA ASP A 183 -17.90 -1.64 19.32
C ASP A 183 -17.64 -0.24 19.87
N ASP A 184 -16.66 0.48 19.33
CA ASP A 184 -16.34 1.85 19.70
C ASP A 184 -17.36 2.89 19.21
N ASN A 185 -18.26 2.49 18.28
CA ASN A 185 -19.26 3.40 17.73
C ASN A 185 -20.55 3.39 18.58
N PRO A 186 -20.85 4.49 19.28
CA PRO A 186 -22.03 4.56 20.15
C PRO A 186 -23.37 4.68 19.41
N ILE A 187 -23.35 4.98 18.10
CA ILE A 187 -24.56 5.16 17.29
C ILE A 187 -25.14 3.82 16.84
N ILE A 188 -24.32 2.77 16.74
CA ILE A 188 -24.76 1.45 16.31
C ILE A 188 -25.32 0.68 17.50
N THR A 189 -26.60 0.28 17.41
CA THR A 189 -27.26 -0.45 18.51
C THR A 189 -26.68 -1.85 18.70
N PRO A 190 -26.77 -2.45 19.90
CA PRO A 190 -26.28 -3.80 20.17
C PRO A 190 -26.85 -4.86 19.20
N GLU A 191 -28.13 -4.73 18.83
CA GLU A 191 -28.80 -5.66 17.89
C GLU A 191 -28.15 -5.60 16.51
N ARG A 192 -27.87 -4.39 16.00
CA ARG A 192 -27.19 -4.19 14.70
C ARG A 192 -25.74 -4.66 14.73
N LYS A 193 -25.05 -4.48 15.83
CA LYS A 193 -23.69 -5.01 16.02
C LYS A 193 -23.70 -6.53 15.94
N GLU A 194 -24.62 -7.18 16.61
CA GLU A 194 -24.77 -8.62 16.60
C GLU A 194 -25.15 -9.17 15.20
N GLU A 195 -26.05 -8.49 14.49
CA GLU A 195 -26.38 -8.82 13.09
C GLU A 195 -25.14 -8.75 12.18
N LEU A 196 -24.36 -7.67 12.28
CA LEU A 196 -23.13 -7.49 11.51
C LEU A 196 -22.11 -8.58 11.86
N ARG A 197 -21.92 -8.89 13.16
CA ARG A 197 -21.00 -9.94 13.63
C ARG A 197 -21.35 -11.29 13.00
N ARG A 198 -22.60 -11.72 13.07
CA ARG A 198 -23.07 -12.99 12.47
C ARG A 198 -22.88 -13.04 10.97
N THR A 199 -23.04 -11.90 10.29
CA THR A 199 -22.83 -11.81 8.84
C THR A 199 -21.35 -11.99 8.48
N LEU A 200 -20.46 -11.33 9.22
CA LEU A 200 -19.03 -11.37 8.98
C LEU A 200 -18.39 -12.71 9.39
N GLU A 201 -18.90 -13.38 10.44
CA GLU A 201 -18.41 -14.71 10.89
C GLU A 201 -18.46 -15.79 9.81
N ARG A 202 -19.31 -15.64 8.80
CA ARG A 202 -19.39 -16.56 7.66
C ARG A 202 -18.13 -16.55 6.79
N ASN A 203 -17.32 -15.50 6.89
CA ASN A 203 -16.07 -15.37 6.18
C ASN A 203 -14.95 -14.99 7.16
N PRO A 204 -14.03 -15.90 7.50
CA PRO A 204 -12.97 -15.68 8.49
C PRO A 204 -12.08 -14.47 8.18
N TYR A 205 -11.83 -14.17 6.89
CA TYR A 205 -11.06 -13.00 6.49
C TYR A 205 -11.81 -11.70 6.82
N LEU A 206 -13.08 -11.60 6.42
CA LEU A 206 -13.90 -10.42 6.69
C LEU A 206 -14.14 -10.25 8.19
N TYR A 207 -14.32 -11.33 8.94
CA TYR A 207 -14.46 -11.26 10.39
C TYR A 207 -13.23 -10.66 11.06
N LYS A 208 -12.04 -11.13 10.70
CA LYS A 208 -10.79 -10.58 11.23
C LYS A 208 -10.59 -9.12 10.86
N ARG A 209 -10.79 -8.78 9.58
CA ARG A 209 -10.55 -7.43 9.07
C ARG A 209 -11.62 -6.43 9.48
N ASP A 210 -12.90 -6.76 9.29
CA ASP A 210 -14.01 -5.81 9.36
C ASP A 210 -14.77 -5.87 10.70
N TRP A 211 -14.53 -6.92 11.53
CA TRP A 211 -15.05 -7.00 12.89
C TRP A 211 -13.95 -6.80 13.93
N LEU A 212 -12.86 -7.57 13.88
CA LEU A 212 -11.78 -7.45 14.85
C LEU A 212 -10.82 -6.29 14.54
N GLY A 213 -10.83 -5.75 13.32
CA GLY A 213 -9.92 -4.67 12.92
C GLY A 213 -8.46 -5.14 12.76
N GLU A 214 -8.25 -6.42 12.49
CA GLU A 214 -6.94 -7.01 12.33
C GLU A 214 -6.44 -6.88 10.89
N ARG A 215 -5.13 -6.64 10.73
CA ARG A 215 -4.47 -6.69 9.43
C ARG A 215 -4.38 -8.12 8.96
N CYS A 216 -4.99 -8.41 7.82
CA CYS A 216 -5.06 -9.76 7.28
C CYS A 216 -4.61 -9.78 5.82
N ILE A 217 -4.05 -10.91 5.41
CA ILE A 217 -3.78 -11.18 4.00
C ILE A 217 -5.12 -11.49 3.31
N PRO A 218 -5.49 -10.80 2.22
CA PRO A 218 -6.74 -11.04 1.52
C PRO A 218 -6.90 -12.51 1.10
N GLN A 219 -8.15 -13.02 1.14
CA GLN A 219 -8.45 -14.33 0.56
C GLN A 219 -8.19 -14.30 -0.96
N GLY A 220 -7.62 -15.36 -1.49
CA GLY A 220 -7.27 -15.45 -2.91
C GLY A 220 -5.82 -15.06 -3.23
N VAL A 221 -5.02 -14.69 -2.24
CA VAL A 221 -3.56 -14.61 -2.41
C VAL A 221 -3.05 -16.03 -2.68
N ILE A 222 -2.42 -16.23 -3.81
CA ILE A 222 -1.91 -17.54 -4.27
C ILE A 222 -0.91 -18.11 -3.26
N TYR A 223 0.01 -17.27 -2.77
CA TYR A 223 1.01 -17.62 -1.76
C TYR A 223 0.62 -17.13 -0.36
N SER A 224 -0.52 -17.61 0.17
CA SER A 224 -1.01 -17.21 1.49
C SER A 224 -0.06 -17.59 2.64
N MET A 225 0.81 -18.59 2.41
CA MET A 225 1.85 -19.04 3.34
C MET A 225 3.10 -18.14 3.33
N PHE A 226 3.23 -17.18 2.38
CA PHE A 226 4.41 -16.35 2.27
C PHE A 226 4.59 -15.50 3.53
N ASP A 227 5.72 -15.65 4.17
CA ASP A 227 6.14 -14.91 5.36
C ASP A 227 7.49 -14.24 5.05
N HIS A 228 7.52 -12.92 5.04
CA HIS A 228 8.71 -12.15 4.70
C HIS A 228 9.93 -12.53 5.54
N LYS A 229 9.74 -12.75 6.86
CA LYS A 229 10.83 -13.09 7.77
C LYS A 229 11.39 -14.51 7.54
N LYS A 230 10.57 -15.41 6.99
CA LYS A 230 10.97 -16.80 6.72
C LYS A 230 11.45 -17.01 5.29
N HIS A 231 10.85 -16.30 4.34
CA HIS A 231 11.03 -16.59 2.91
C HIS A 231 11.94 -15.59 2.20
N ILE A 232 12.21 -14.41 2.81
CA ILE A 232 13.24 -13.48 2.34
C ILE A 232 14.50 -13.67 3.18
N LEU A 233 15.55 -14.19 2.56
CA LEU A 233 16.81 -14.45 3.23
C LEU A 233 17.86 -13.43 2.74
N PRO A 234 18.73 -12.92 3.62
CA PRO A 234 19.78 -11.97 3.24
C PRO A 234 20.87 -12.62 2.37
N ARG A 235 21.01 -13.93 2.45
CA ARG A 235 21.93 -14.74 1.64
C ARG A 235 21.46 -16.18 1.53
N LEU A 236 22.02 -16.91 0.58
CA LEU A 236 21.79 -18.36 0.46
C LEU A 236 22.29 -19.05 1.75
N PRO A 237 21.51 -19.97 2.38
CA PRO A 237 21.94 -20.70 3.56
C PRO A 237 23.21 -21.49 3.32
N ASP A 238 24.06 -21.60 4.35
CA ASP A 238 25.38 -22.26 4.25
C ASP A 238 25.28 -23.77 3.94
N ASP A 239 24.14 -24.40 4.28
CA ASP A 239 23.87 -25.80 3.99
C ASP A 239 23.18 -26.03 2.64
N ALA A 240 22.81 -24.96 1.92
CA ALA A 240 22.18 -25.05 0.61
C ALA A 240 23.25 -25.30 -0.47
N LYS A 241 23.27 -26.53 -1.01
CA LYS A 241 24.18 -26.90 -2.09
C LYS A 241 23.41 -26.85 -3.41
N PRO A 242 23.70 -25.92 -4.33
CA PRO A 242 23.06 -25.84 -5.63
C PRO A 242 23.28 -27.13 -6.43
N ILE A 243 22.23 -27.65 -7.04
CA ILE A 243 22.26 -28.83 -7.93
C ILE A 243 21.77 -28.51 -9.33
N GLU A 244 20.83 -27.56 -9.47
CA GLU A 244 20.31 -27.09 -10.74
C GLU A 244 20.14 -25.56 -10.70
N MET A 245 20.37 -24.92 -11.84
CA MET A 245 20.08 -23.49 -12.06
C MET A 245 19.21 -23.34 -13.30
N TYR A 246 18.14 -22.57 -13.17
CA TYR A 246 17.30 -22.23 -14.30
C TYR A 246 16.82 -20.78 -14.24
N PHE A 247 16.49 -20.25 -15.41
CA PHE A 247 15.86 -18.95 -15.52
C PHE A 247 14.36 -19.12 -15.81
N SER A 248 13.53 -18.28 -15.18
CA SER A 248 12.12 -18.19 -15.50
C SER A 248 11.72 -16.74 -15.75
N GLY A 249 10.93 -16.52 -16.79
CA GLY A 249 10.59 -15.17 -17.19
C GLY A 249 9.22 -15.01 -17.80
N ASP A 250 8.67 -13.83 -17.55
CA ASP A 250 7.48 -13.29 -18.20
C ASP A 250 7.87 -12.00 -18.91
N GLY A 251 7.47 -11.84 -20.16
CA GLY A 251 7.87 -10.72 -21.01
C GLY A 251 6.70 -9.99 -21.63
N GLY A 252 6.69 -8.67 -21.50
CA GLY A 252 5.76 -7.76 -22.14
C GLY A 252 6.40 -6.85 -23.17
N LEU A 253 5.64 -6.48 -24.22
CA LEU A 253 6.04 -5.44 -25.18
C LEU A 253 5.75 -4.04 -24.67
N THR A 254 4.58 -3.87 -24.07
CA THR A 254 4.10 -2.64 -23.45
C THR A 254 4.13 -2.71 -21.92
N ASP A 255 4.09 -3.93 -21.40
CA ASP A 255 4.14 -4.23 -19.98
C ASP A 255 5.57 -4.56 -19.54
N ALA A 256 5.75 -4.70 -18.23
CA ALA A 256 7.05 -5.06 -17.67
C ALA A 256 7.51 -6.45 -18.10
N THR A 257 8.83 -6.60 -18.30
CA THR A 257 9.47 -7.91 -18.46
C THR A 257 10.25 -8.24 -17.18
N SER A 258 10.07 -9.43 -16.66
CA SER A 258 10.77 -9.92 -15.48
C SER A 258 11.39 -11.29 -15.76
N VAL A 259 12.67 -11.46 -15.42
CA VAL A 259 13.36 -12.75 -15.50
C VAL A 259 14.03 -13.02 -14.16
N SER A 260 13.83 -14.19 -13.59
CA SER A 260 14.47 -14.63 -12.36
C SER A 260 15.47 -15.75 -12.58
N CYS A 261 16.56 -15.71 -11.83
CA CYS A 261 17.49 -16.83 -11.68
C CYS A 261 17.11 -17.62 -10.44
N ASN A 262 16.90 -18.91 -10.61
CA ASN A 262 16.44 -19.83 -9.58
C ASN A 262 17.44 -20.97 -9.42
N LEU A 263 17.69 -21.36 -8.16
CA LEU A 263 18.51 -22.51 -7.81
C LEU A 263 17.67 -23.55 -7.09
N ILE A 264 17.73 -24.79 -7.57
CA ILE A 264 17.32 -25.94 -6.79
C ILE A 264 18.55 -26.37 -5.97
N CYS A 265 18.39 -26.38 -4.66
CA CYS A 265 19.48 -26.73 -3.73
C CYS A 265 19.10 -27.94 -2.91
N ARG A 266 20.10 -28.77 -2.62
CA ARG A 266 20.01 -29.81 -1.59
C ARG A 266 20.39 -29.20 -0.24
N THR A 267 19.49 -29.32 0.73
CA THR A 267 19.68 -28.88 2.12
C THR A 267 19.60 -30.08 3.09
N LYS A 268 19.89 -29.86 4.34
CA LYS A 268 19.71 -30.89 5.38
C LYS A 268 18.23 -31.33 5.54
N LYS A 269 17.29 -30.49 5.09
CA LYS A 269 15.84 -30.74 5.17
C LYS A 269 15.26 -31.30 3.86
N GLY A 270 16.05 -31.50 2.81
CA GLY A 270 15.61 -31.95 1.51
C GLY A 270 15.90 -30.93 0.40
N LEU A 271 15.16 -30.99 -0.68
CA LEU A 271 15.26 -30.04 -1.79
C LEU A 271 14.59 -28.71 -1.43
N ALA A 272 15.21 -27.63 -1.80
CA ALA A 272 14.67 -26.27 -1.62
C ALA A 272 14.94 -25.43 -2.88
N LEU A 273 13.97 -24.59 -3.22
CA LEU A 273 14.05 -23.65 -4.32
C LEU A 273 14.38 -22.26 -3.78
N TYR A 274 15.39 -21.63 -4.35
CA TYR A 274 15.80 -20.26 -4.02
C TYR A 274 15.80 -19.39 -5.27
N ARG A 275 15.03 -18.30 -5.25
CA ARG A 275 15.18 -17.22 -6.23
C ARG A 275 16.35 -16.33 -5.76
N VAL A 276 17.44 -16.32 -6.53
CA VAL A 276 18.73 -15.75 -6.11
C VAL A 276 19.13 -14.47 -6.83
N ALA A 277 18.49 -14.18 -7.95
CA ALA A 277 18.66 -12.94 -8.70
C ALA A 277 17.41 -12.65 -9.53
N GLY A 278 17.23 -11.41 -9.92
CA GLY A 278 16.17 -10.98 -10.83
C GLY A 278 16.66 -9.90 -11.78
N TRP A 279 16.20 -9.94 -13.00
CA TRP A 279 16.28 -8.88 -13.97
C TRP A 279 14.87 -8.36 -14.23
N TYR A 280 14.73 -7.05 -14.26
CA TYR A 280 13.43 -6.39 -14.41
C TYR A 280 13.54 -5.23 -15.38
N TYR A 281 12.56 -5.09 -16.22
CA TYR A 281 12.38 -3.98 -17.11
C TYR A 281 10.93 -3.50 -17.03
N ASP A 282 10.70 -2.22 -16.76
CA ASP A 282 9.39 -1.65 -16.38
C ASP A 282 8.44 -1.33 -17.54
N GLY A 283 8.78 -1.78 -18.78
CA GLY A 283 7.90 -1.66 -19.95
C GLY A 283 7.84 -0.25 -20.55
N GLY A 284 8.79 0.16 -21.27
CA GLY A 284 8.82 1.47 -21.95
C GLY A 284 9.61 1.38 -23.24
N ASN A 285 9.03 0.83 -24.31
CA ASN A 285 9.57 0.90 -25.69
C ASN A 285 10.96 0.30 -25.97
N LYS A 286 11.51 -0.56 -25.10
CA LYS A 286 12.69 -1.36 -25.46
C LYS A 286 12.27 -2.51 -26.36
N ALA A 287 12.88 -2.59 -27.54
CA ALA A 287 12.69 -3.74 -28.41
C ALA A 287 13.09 -5.05 -27.73
N MET A 288 12.43 -6.15 -28.03
CA MET A 288 12.74 -7.48 -27.50
C MET A 288 14.18 -7.92 -27.77
N SER A 289 14.77 -7.50 -28.91
CA SER A 289 16.17 -7.71 -29.25
C SER A 289 17.15 -7.06 -28.23
N VAL A 290 16.81 -5.88 -27.70
CA VAL A 290 17.62 -5.23 -26.68
C VAL A 290 17.50 -5.94 -25.35
N GLN A 291 16.29 -6.36 -24.99
CA GLN A 291 16.04 -7.12 -23.76
C GLN A 291 16.79 -8.49 -23.80
N ALA A 292 16.68 -9.23 -24.90
CA ALA A 292 17.38 -10.49 -25.09
C ALA A 292 18.90 -10.33 -25.02
N ARG A 293 19.44 -9.26 -25.62
CA ARG A 293 20.88 -8.96 -25.56
C ARG A 293 21.34 -8.67 -24.12
N GLU A 294 20.57 -7.93 -23.33
CA GLU A 294 20.90 -7.66 -21.93
C GLU A 294 20.82 -8.94 -21.08
N LEU A 295 19.81 -9.76 -21.30
CA LEU A 295 19.64 -11.03 -20.61
C LEU A 295 20.80 -12.00 -20.91
N ALA A 296 21.10 -12.21 -22.19
CA ALA A 296 22.13 -13.14 -22.63
C ALA A 296 23.56 -12.63 -22.40
N GLY A 297 23.78 -11.31 -22.59
CA GLY A 297 25.11 -10.72 -22.52
C GLY A 297 25.52 -10.21 -21.13
N THR A 298 24.57 -9.97 -20.23
CA THR A 298 24.87 -9.39 -18.91
C THR A 298 24.29 -10.20 -17.76
N PHE A 299 22.98 -10.43 -17.75
CA PHE A 299 22.32 -11.06 -16.60
C PHE A 299 22.70 -12.55 -16.43
N ALA A 300 22.61 -13.35 -17.51
CA ALA A 300 22.98 -14.76 -17.43
C ALA A 300 24.47 -14.96 -17.10
N PRO A 301 25.44 -14.26 -17.75
CA PRO A 301 26.83 -14.34 -17.34
C PRO A 301 27.10 -13.93 -15.89
N TYR A 302 26.42 -12.90 -15.38
CA TYR A 302 26.49 -12.52 -13.98
C TYR A 302 26.08 -13.68 -13.07
N CYS A 303 24.94 -14.33 -13.33
CA CYS A 303 24.47 -15.46 -12.54
C CYS A 303 25.41 -16.66 -12.63
N ARG A 304 25.87 -17.02 -13.84
CA ARG A 304 26.84 -18.10 -14.05
C ARG A 304 28.13 -17.90 -13.23
N ASN A 305 28.68 -16.70 -13.27
CA ASN A 305 29.90 -16.36 -12.55
C ASN A 305 29.66 -16.36 -11.02
N LYS A 306 28.54 -15.81 -10.58
CA LYS A 306 28.23 -15.72 -9.15
C LYS A 306 28.04 -17.08 -8.48
N PHE A 307 27.44 -18.04 -9.18
CA PHE A 307 27.11 -19.37 -8.64
C PHE A 307 28.04 -20.47 -9.15
N GLY A 308 28.96 -20.16 -10.07
CA GLY A 308 29.95 -21.12 -10.59
C GLY A 308 29.32 -22.26 -11.40
N MET A 309 28.15 -22.06 -12.00
CA MET A 309 27.44 -23.11 -12.75
C MET A 309 26.73 -22.51 -13.96
N ARG A 310 26.40 -23.37 -14.93
CA ARG A 310 25.55 -23.03 -16.08
C ARG A 310 24.09 -23.36 -15.74
N GLU A 311 23.20 -22.63 -16.37
CA GLU A 311 21.79 -22.96 -16.35
C GLU A 311 21.44 -24.26 -17.10
N ASP A 312 20.52 -25.02 -16.51
CA ASP A 312 19.98 -26.23 -17.10
C ASP A 312 18.87 -25.92 -18.11
N ALA A 313 18.10 -24.85 -17.85
CA ALA A 313 17.00 -24.44 -18.72
C ALA A 313 16.63 -22.96 -18.57
N TRP A 314 15.96 -22.43 -19.58
CA TRP A 314 15.19 -21.19 -19.56
C TRP A 314 13.72 -21.51 -19.78
N TYR A 315 12.85 -21.08 -18.88
CA TYR A 315 11.40 -21.20 -18.98
C TYR A 315 10.78 -19.82 -19.17
N ILE A 316 10.19 -19.58 -20.33
CA ILE A 316 9.57 -18.29 -20.68
C ILE A 316 8.09 -18.51 -20.94
N ASP A 317 7.26 -17.56 -20.49
CA ASP A 317 5.81 -17.63 -20.73
C ASP A 317 5.51 -17.89 -22.22
N PRO A 318 4.61 -18.81 -22.54
CA PRO A 318 4.22 -19.13 -23.91
C PRO A 318 3.74 -17.93 -24.74
N ALA A 319 3.15 -16.91 -24.09
CA ALA A 319 2.72 -15.68 -24.76
C ALA A 319 3.91 -14.83 -25.25
N CYS A 320 5.09 -14.97 -24.63
CA CYS A 320 6.29 -14.17 -24.94
C CYS A 320 7.13 -14.74 -26.11
N LYS A 321 6.49 -15.13 -27.20
CA LYS A 321 7.14 -15.72 -28.40
C LYS A 321 8.26 -14.84 -28.96
N ALA A 322 8.09 -13.53 -28.95
CA ALA A 322 9.07 -12.59 -29.48
C ALA A 322 10.38 -12.64 -28.66
N LEU A 323 10.32 -12.62 -27.34
CA LEU A 323 11.50 -12.71 -26.48
C LEU A 323 12.24 -14.04 -26.68
N ARG A 324 11.52 -15.16 -26.78
CA ARG A 324 12.14 -16.47 -27.03
C ARG A 324 12.92 -16.51 -28.36
N LYS A 325 12.31 -16.02 -29.44
CA LYS A 325 12.99 -15.95 -30.76
C LYS A 325 14.25 -15.09 -30.72
N GLU A 326 14.22 -14.00 -29.98
CA GLU A 326 15.42 -13.16 -29.84
C GLU A 326 16.51 -13.83 -28.99
N LEU A 327 16.12 -14.60 -27.94
CA LEU A 327 17.07 -15.38 -27.14
C LEU A 327 17.74 -16.50 -27.94
N GLU A 328 17.04 -17.15 -28.91
CA GLU A 328 17.58 -18.13 -29.80
C GLU A 328 18.78 -17.59 -30.61
N LEU A 329 18.79 -16.29 -30.98
CA LEU A 329 19.92 -15.65 -31.68
C LEU A 329 21.20 -15.60 -30.82
N TYR A 330 21.08 -15.77 -29.51
CA TYR A 330 22.19 -15.85 -28.55
C TYR A 330 22.49 -17.30 -28.11
N GLY A 331 21.89 -18.29 -28.80
CA GLY A 331 22.08 -19.72 -28.49
C GLY A 331 21.35 -20.20 -27.24
N ILE A 332 20.31 -19.44 -26.81
CA ILE A 332 19.47 -19.81 -25.69
C ILE A 332 18.16 -20.37 -26.22
N ASP A 333 18.01 -21.70 -26.11
CA ASP A 333 16.76 -22.40 -26.44
C ASP A 333 15.81 -22.33 -25.22
N ALA A 334 14.93 -21.33 -25.22
CA ALA A 334 14.01 -21.10 -24.14
C ALA A 334 12.73 -21.93 -24.28
N LEU A 335 12.49 -22.80 -23.31
CA LEU A 335 11.31 -23.65 -23.21
C LEU A 335 10.05 -22.87 -22.87
N ASN A 336 8.89 -23.38 -23.22
CA ASN A 336 7.62 -22.85 -22.76
C ASN A 336 7.44 -23.18 -21.27
N ALA A 337 7.08 -22.20 -20.47
CA ALA A 337 6.55 -22.45 -19.14
C ALA A 337 5.21 -23.22 -19.26
N ASP A 338 4.99 -24.16 -18.36
CA ASP A 338 3.71 -24.89 -18.32
C ASP A 338 2.66 -24.07 -17.53
N ASN A 339 1.83 -23.34 -18.26
CA ASN A 339 0.73 -22.57 -17.70
C ASN A 339 -0.56 -23.40 -17.56
N ASN A 340 -0.52 -24.70 -17.88
CA ASN A 340 -1.65 -25.61 -17.86
C ASN A 340 -1.50 -26.75 -16.85
N ALA A 341 -0.77 -26.52 -15.77
CA ALA A 341 -0.63 -27.49 -14.69
C ALA A 341 -1.99 -28.03 -14.23
N HIS A 342 -2.05 -29.31 -13.95
CA HIS A 342 -3.21 -30.01 -13.42
C HIS A 342 -2.90 -30.50 -12.00
N ASP A 343 -3.92 -30.59 -11.17
CA ASP A 343 -3.78 -31.31 -9.89
C ASP A 343 -3.42 -32.80 -10.12
N ILE A 344 -2.95 -33.47 -9.08
CA ILE A 344 -2.54 -34.88 -9.15
C ILE A 344 -3.68 -35.79 -9.68
N ARG A 345 -4.94 -35.37 -9.55
CA ARG A 345 -6.12 -36.08 -10.04
C ARG A 345 -6.54 -35.68 -11.44
N GLY A 346 -5.92 -34.64 -12.03
CA GLY A 346 -6.28 -34.11 -13.33
C GLY A 346 -7.65 -33.45 -13.42
N SER A 347 -8.26 -33.18 -12.27
CA SER A 347 -9.63 -32.66 -12.19
C SER A 347 -9.71 -31.13 -12.27
N THR A 348 -8.64 -30.44 -11.87
CA THR A 348 -8.55 -28.97 -11.87
C THR A 348 -7.39 -28.51 -12.74
N LYS A 349 -7.61 -27.49 -13.55
CA LYS A 349 -6.63 -26.93 -14.47
C LYS A 349 -6.38 -25.46 -14.19
N GLY A 350 -5.11 -25.05 -14.13
CA GLY A 350 -4.75 -23.64 -14.00
C GLY A 350 -3.46 -23.38 -13.22
N ILE A 351 -3.05 -22.13 -13.19
CA ILE A 351 -1.80 -21.69 -12.55
C ILE A 351 -1.81 -22.00 -11.03
N LYS A 352 -2.96 -21.86 -10.37
CA LYS A 352 -3.08 -22.10 -8.93
C LYS A 352 -2.73 -23.55 -8.54
N VAL A 353 -3.07 -24.51 -9.38
CA VAL A 353 -2.80 -25.95 -9.14
C VAL A 353 -1.31 -26.26 -9.28
N GLY A 354 -0.59 -25.57 -10.15
CA GLY A 354 0.86 -25.74 -10.30
C GLY A 354 1.69 -25.20 -9.13
N ILE A 355 1.05 -24.56 -8.14
CA ILE A 355 1.69 -23.94 -6.99
C ILE A 355 1.47 -24.75 -5.70
N GLU A 356 0.41 -25.55 -5.62
CA GLU A 356 0.14 -26.49 -4.55
C GLU A 356 1.00 -27.76 -4.68
#